data_027ec4513b4f2285f7f77478378285e3
#
_entry.id   027ec4513b4f2285f7f77478378285e3
#
_cell.length_a   1.000
_cell.length_b   1.000
_cell.length_c   1.000
_cell.angle_alpha   90.00
_cell.angle_beta   90.00
_cell.angle_gamma   90.00
#
_symmetry.space_group_name_H-M   'P 1'
#
loop_
_entity.id
_entity.type
_entity.pdbx_description
1 polymer ?
#
loop_
_entity_poly.entity_id
_entity_poly.type
_entity_poly.pdbx_seq_one_letter_code
_entity_poly.pdbx_strand_id
1 'polypeptide(L)'
;EEIEHKSNTYDVFEATDGSRLRYALAATVGFLTIATFTFLGALVQLWGEKRLRYPITWFRLTRLSVSMAFVLVPTLVISALPGHHPRDFTDPIYLPQWLQQYDPVTATMPLWGSVPE
;
A
#
# COMPACT_ATOMS: atom_id res chain seq x y z
N GLU A 1 -2.90 2.48 12.66
CA GLU A 1 -4.34 2.46 12.25
C GLU A 1 -4.55 1.69 10.95
N GLU A 2 -3.90 2.04 9.85
CA GLU A 2 -4.11 1.36 8.55
C GLU A 2 -3.84 -0.15 8.61
N ILE A 3 -2.83 -0.57 9.37
CA ILE A 3 -2.49 -1.99 9.53
C ILE A 3 -3.55 -2.72 10.36
N GLU A 4 -4.09 -2.08 11.38
CA GLU A 4 -5.16 -2.64 12.23
C GLU A 4 -6.47 -2.78 11.44
N HIS A 5 -6.72 -1.87 10.50
CA HIS A 5 -7.95 -1.88 9.69
C HIS A 5 -7.84 -2.69 8.39
N LYS A 6 -6.67 -3.32 8.11
CA LYS A 6 -6.43 -4.02 6.85
C LYS A 6 -7.47 -5.08 6.49
N SER A 7 -8.14 -5.67 7.48
CA SER A 7 -9.16 -6.71 7.26
C SER A 7 -10.60 -6.19 7.33
N ASN A 8 -10.85 -5.06 7.99
CA ASN A 8 -12.21 -4.59 8.26
C ASN A 8 -13.04 -4.40 6.99
N THR A 9 -12.48 -3.73 5.98
CA THR A 9 -13.17 -3.51 4.70
C THR A 9 -13.45 -4.82 3.98
N TYR A 10 -12.52 -5.77 4.07
CA TYR A 10 -12.68 -7.09 3.48
C TYR A 10 -13.76 -7.91 4.21
N ASP A 11 -13.76 -7.90 5.54
CA ASP A 11 -14.77 -8.60 6.36
C ASP A 11 -16.18 -8.08 6.06
N VAL A 12 -16.34 -6.74 5.93
CA VAL A 12 -17.62 -6.12 5.54
C VAL A 12 -18.03 -6.54 4.13
N PHE A 13 -17.09 -6.54 3.19
CA PHE A 13 -17.36 -6.98 1.83
C PHE A 13 -17.80 -8.46 1.79
N GLU A 14 -17.10 -9.34 2.51
CA GLU A 14 -17.45 -10.78 2.57
C GLU A 14 -18.82 -11.02 3.20
N ALA A 15 -19.16 -10.26 4.24
CA ALA A 15 -20.46 -10.33 4.90
C ALA A 15 -21.62 -9.84 4.03
N THR A 16 -21.36 -8.90 3.11
CA THR A 16 -22.41 -8.25 2.30
C THR A 16 -22.60 -8.87 0.93
N ASP A 17 -21.53 -9.19 0.22
CA ASP A 17 -21.58 -9.69 -1.16
C ASP A 17 -20.76 -10.96 -1.36
N GLY A 18 -19.52 -11.03 -0.85
CA GLY A 18 -18.62 -12.17 -0.96
C GLY A 18 -18.19 -12.58 -2.37
N SER A 19 -18.57 -11.79 -3.40
CA SER A 19 -18.27 -12.12 -4.80
C SER A 19 -16.80 -11.86 -5.13
N ARG A 20 -16.01 -12.93 -5.27
CA ARG A 20 -14.59 -12.86 -5.62
C ARG A 20 -14.32 -12.13 -6.93
N LEU A 21 -15.19 -12.30 -7.93
CA LEU A 21 -15.06 -11.58 -9.19
C LEU A 21 -15.19 -10.06 -9.01
N ARG A 22 -16.20 -9.61 -8.23
CA ARG A 22 -16.37 -8.17 -7.94
C ARG A 22 -15.21 -7.64 -7.14
N TYR A 23 -14.72 -8.40 -6.16
CA TYR A 23 -13.53 -8.03 -5.40
C TYR A 23 -12.31 -7.85 -6.31
N ALA A 24 -12.02 -8.84 -7.18
CA ALA A 24 -10.89 -8.77 -8.11
C ALA A 24 -11.00 -7.58 -9.07
N LEU A 25 -12.20 -7.32 -9.61
CA LEU A 25 -12.44 -6.17 -10.48
C LEU A 25 -12.26 -4.84 -9.72
N ALA A 26 -12.85 -4.71 -8.54
CA ALA A 26 -12.74 -3.49 -7.73
C ALA A 26 -11.27 -3.24 -7.31
N ALA A 27 -10.57 -4.27 -6.85
CA ALA A 27 -9.16 -4.19 -6.48
C ALA A 27 -8.28 -3.79 -7.69
N THR A 28 -8.55 -4.37 -8.87
CA THR A 28 -7.83 -4.03 -10.10
C THR A 28 -8.08 -2.59 -10.52
N VAL A 29 -9.34 -2.14 -10.53
CA VAL A 29 -9.69 -0.76 -10.87
C VAL A 29 -9.09 0.21 -9.87
N GLY A 30 -9.20 -0.07 -8.58
CA GLY A 30 -8.58 0.74 -7.52
C GLY A 30 -7.07 0.84 -7.69
N PHE A 31 -6.39 -0.29 -7.91
CA PHE A 31 -4.95 -0.32 -8.15
C PHE A 31 -4.55 0.51 -9.37
N LEU A 32 -5.21 0.30 -10.52
CA LEU A 32 -4.92 1.06 -11.75
C LEU A 32 -5.17 2.56 -11.57
N THR A 33 -6.21 2.92 -10.85
CA THR A 33 -6.53 4.32 -10.54
C THR A 33 -5.41 4.95 -9.72
N ILE A 34 -5.03 4.34 -8.60
CA ILE A 34 -3.97 4.85 -7.72
C ILE A 34 -2.63 4.90 -8.48
N ALA A 35 -2.27 3.85 -9.21
CA ALA A 35 -1.03 3.80 -9.98
C ALA A 35 -0.98 4.92 -11.04
N THR A 36 -2.10 5.15 -11.75
CA THR A 36 -2.19 6.20 -12.77
C THR A 36 -2.02 7.58 -12.15
N PHE A 37 -2.77 7.91 -11.09
CA PHE A 37 -2.67 9.22 -10.45
C PHE A 37 -1.31 9.45 -9.81
N THR A 38 -0.71 8.42 -9.19
CA THR A 38 0.64 8.50 -8.64
C THR A 38 1.66 8.77 -9.73
N PHE A 39 1.56 8.07 -10.86
CA PHE A 39 2.47 8.25 -11.99
C PHE A 39 2.32 9.64 -12.62
N LEU A 40 1.09 10.10 -12.84
CA LEU A 40 0.82 11.44 -13.36
C LEU A 40 1.30 12.53 -12.40
N GLY A 41 1.07 12.37 -11.10
CA GLY A 41 1.58 13.28 -10.09
C GLY A 41 3.10 13.38 -10.10
N ALA A 42 3.78 12.24 -10.19
CA ALA A 42 5.24 12.20 -10.33
C ALA A 42 5.72 12.90 -11.61
N LEU A 43 5.04 12.72 -12.74
CA LEU A 43 5.37 13.40 -13.99
C LEU A 43 5.20 14.92 -13.87
N VAL A 44 4.11 15.39 -13.26
CA VAL A 44 3.86 16.83 -13.06
C VAL A 44 4.94 17.44 -12.18
N GLN A 45 5.29 16.78 -11.07
CA GLN A 45 6.36 17.24 -10.18
C GLN A 45 7.72 17.30 -10.90
N LEU A 46 8.09 16.23 -11.59
CA LEU A 46 9.35 16.16 -12.33
C LEU A 46 9.41 17.17 -13.49
N TRP A 47 8.26 17.48 -14.09
CA TRP A 47 8.15 18.54 -15.10
C TRP A 47 8.43 19.91 -14.46
N GLY A 48 7.78 20.25 -13.35
CA GLY A 48 7.99 21.49 -12.61
C GLY A 48 9.46 21.70 -12.23
N GLU A 49 10.15 20.65 -11.83
CA GLU A 49 11.58 20.66 -11.51
C GLU A 49 12.50 20.58 -12.75
N LYS A 50 11.96 20.55 -13.96
CA LYS A 50 12.71 20.38 -15.23
C LYS A 50 13.56 19.09 -15.26
N ARG A 51 13.23 18.09 -14.46
CA ARG A 51 13.98 16.82 -14.34
C ARG A 51 13.74 15.87 -15.50
N LEU A 52 12.62 15.97 -16.21
CA LEU A 52 12.27 15.07 -17.33
C LEU A 52 13.24 15.18 -18.51
N ARG A 53 14.04 16.23 -18.61
CA ARG A 53 15.06 16.40 -19.65
C ARG A 53 16.28 15.47 -19.47
N TYR A 54 16.45 14.88 -18.29
CA TYR A 54 17.60 14.03 -18.01
C TYR A 54 17.26 12.54 -18.22
N PRO A 55 18.03 11.81 -19.03
CA PRO A 55 17.79 10.39 -19.29
C PRO A 55 17.80 9.55 -18.01
N ILE A 56 18.63 9.91 -17.03
CA ILE A 56 18.70 9.22 -15.73
C ILE A 56 17.36 9.26 -14.96
N THR A 57 16.57 10.31 -15.14
CA THR A 57 15.25 10.42 -14.51
C THR A 57 14.31 9.37 -15.06
N TRP A 58 14.29 9.17 -16.36
CA TRP A 58 13.49 8.12 -17.01
C TRP A 58 13.94 6.73 -16.58
N PHE A 59 15.24 6.49 -16.52
CA PHE A 59 15.77 5.20 -16.04
C PHE A 59 15.32 4.92 -14.60
N ARG A 60 15.42 5.90 -13.70
CA ARG A 60 15.00 5.76 -12.30
C ARG A 60 13.50 5.56 -12.18
N LEU A 61 12.70 6.31 -12.93
CA LEU A 61 11.24 6.19 -12.95
C LEU A 61 10.81 4.81 -13.44
N THR A 62 11.37 4.35 -14.56
CA THR A 62 11.10 3.00 -15.08
C THR A 62 11.50 1.92 -14.08
N ARG A 63 12.70 2.00 -13.50
CA ARG A 63 13.16 1.05 -12.48
C ARG A 63 12.23 1.00 -11.28
N LEU A 64 11.79 2.17 -10.79
CA LEU A 64 10.84 2.25 -9.68
C LEU A 64 9.50 1.61 -10.06
N SER A 65 8.94 1.97 -11.21
CA SER A 65 7.67 1.43 -11.69
C SER A 65 7.71 -0.09 -11.86
N VAL A 66 8.79 -0.61 -12.43
CA VAL A 66 9.00 -2.06 -12.59
C VAL A 66 9.13 -2.74 -11.23
N SER A 67 9.94 -2.22 -10.30
CA SER A 67 10.07 -2.82 -8.97
C SER A 67 8.76 -2.78 -8.19
N MET A 68 7.98 -1.70 -8.29
CA MET A 68 6.65 -1.64 -7.68
C MET A 68 5.69 -2.66 -8.29
N ALA A 69 5.69 -2.81 -9.62
CA ALA A 69 4.87 -3.82 -10.29
C ALA A 69 5.20 -5.24 -9.84
N PHE A 70 6.48 -5.58 -9.69
CA PHE A 70 6.91 -6.90 -9.19
C PHE A 70 6.46 -7.20 -7.77
N VAL A 71 6.25 -6.20 -6.94
CA VAL A 71 5.73 -6.37 -5.56
C VAL A 71 4.20 -6.36 -5.54
N LEU A 72 3.60 -5.35 -6.18
CA LEU A 72 2.17 -5.09 -6.04
C LEU A 72 1.30 -6.02 -6.89
N VAL A 73 1.74 -6.39 -8.10
CA VAL A 73 0.93 -7.26 -8.97
C VAL A 73 0.76 -8.67 -8.39
N PRO A 74 1.81 -9.36 -7.91
CA PRO A 74 1.64 -10.65 -7.25
C PRO A 74 0.73 -10.54 -6.02
N THR A 75 0.90 -9.51 -5.22
CA THR A 75 0.06 -9.27 -4.04
C THR A 75 -1.42 -9.10 -4.41
N LEU A 76 -1.70 -8.32 -5.47
CA LEU A 76 -3.05 -8.13 -6.00
C LEU A 76 -3.65 -9.46 -6.49
N VAL A 77 -2.88 -10.25 -7.23
CA VAL A 77 -3.32 -11.56 -7.72
C VAL A 77 -3.62 -12.51 -6.56
N ILE A 78 -2.72 -12.61 -5.58
CA ILE A 78 -2.89 -13.46 -4.41
C ILE A 78 -4.14 -13.05 -3.62
N SER A 79 -4.36 -11.76 -3.41
CA SER A 79 -5.54 -11.25 -2.68
C SER A 79 -6.87 -11.56 -3.38
N ALA A 80 -6.86 -11.75 -4.69
CA ALA A 80 -8.04 -12.13 -5.47
C ALA A 80 -8.33 -13.63 -5.46
N LEU A 81 -7.40 -14.50 -5.01
CA LEU A 81 -7.58 -15.94 -5.00
C LEU A 81 -8.59 -16.38 -3.93
N PRO A 82 -9.34 -17.48 -4.19
CA PRO A 82 -10.23 -18.06 -3.20
C PRO A 82 -9.48 -18.50 -1.95
N GLY A 83 -10.10 -18.29 -0.77
CA GLY A 83 -9.52 -18.70 0.51
C GLY A 83 -8.45 -17.76 1.07
N HIS A 84 -8.04 -16.74 0.33
CA HIS A 84 -7.13 -15.72 0.84
C HIS A 84 -7.89 -14.70 1.71
N HIS A 85 -7.27 -14.33 2.83
CA HIS A 85 -7.75 -13.27 3.73
C HIS A 85 -6.62 -12.27 4.00
N PRO A 86 -6.89 -10.95 4.10
CA PRO A 86 -5.86 -9.96 4.41
C PRO A 86 -5.07 -10.23 5.70
N ARG A 87 -5.64 -10.98 6.65
CA ARG A 87 -4.96 -11.44 7.86
C ARG A 87 -3.80 -12.40 7.60
N ASP A 88 -3.80 -13.09 6.45
CA ASP A 88 -2.76 -14.05 6.09
C ASP A 88 -1.45 -13.35 5.67
N PHE A 89 -1.50 -12.04 5.37
CA PHE A 89 -0.29 -11.26 5.13
C PHE A 89 0.45 -10.99 6.43
N THR A 90 1.74 -11.27 6.41
CA THR A 90 2.65 -10.99 7.53
C THR A 90 2.68 -9.49 7.81
N ASP A 91 2.47 -9.12 9.05
CA ASP A 91 2.57 -7.74 9.47
C ASP A 91 4.03 -7.22 9.36
N PRO A 92 4.23 -5.93 9.15
CA PRO A 92 5.56 -5.34 9.13
C PRO A 92 6.32 -5.64 10.42
N ILE A 93 7.62 -5.92 10.29
CA ILE A 93 8.49 -6.26 11.44
C ILE A 93 8.49 -5.21 12.56
N TYR A 94 8.17 -3.97 12.22
CA TYR A 94 8.11 -2.86 13.17
C TYR A 94 6.77 -2.75 13.93
N LEU A 95 5.73 -3.49 13.52
CA LEU A 95 4.42 -3.41 14.15
C LEU A 95 4.45 -3.77 15.64
N PRO A 96 5.12 -4.86 16.09
CA PRO A 96 5.22 -5.18 17.50
C PRO A 96 5.91 -4.08 18.33
N GLN A 97 6.95 -3.46 17.76
CA GLN A 97 7.66 -2.35 18.41
C GLN A 97 6.77 -1.10 18.52
N TRP A 98 6.01 -0.82 17.48
CA TRP A 98 5.04 0.27 17.44
C TRP A 98 3.96 0.07 18.50
N LEU A 99 3.35 -1.11 18.57
CA LEU A 99 2.30 -1.42 19.55
C LEU A 99 2.77 -1.33 21.01
N GLN A 100 4.04 -1.64 21.29
CA GLN A 100 4.62 -1.49 22.63
C GLN A 100 4.78 -0.03 23.06
N GLN A 101 4.93 0.89 22.11
CA GLN A 101 5.14 2.32 22.35
C GLN A 101 3.85 3.13 22.27
N TYR A 102 2.79 2.56 21.71
CA TYR A 102 1.50 3.22 21.57
C TYR A 102 0.74 3.24 22.89
N ASP A 103 0.37 4.43 23.34
CA ASP A 103 -0.53 4.60 24.49
C ASP A 103 -1.98 4.69 24.02
N PRO A 104 -2.81 3.67 24.26
CA PRO A 104 -4.20 3.67 23.79
C PRO A 104 -5.09 4.67 24.53
N VAL A 105 -4.68 5.13 25.73
CA VAL A 105 -5.47 6.07 26.53
C VAL A 105 -5.37 7.49 25.96
N THR A 106 -4.15 7.90 25.63
CA THR A 106 -3.90 9.23 25.08
C THR A 106 -3.91 9.25 23.53
N ALA A 107 -4.00 8.08 22.90
CA ALA A 107 -3.84 7.88 21.45
C ALA A 107 -2.54 8.51 20.92
N THR A 108 -1.48 8.48 21.74
CA THR A 108 -0.19 9.08 21.41
C THR A 108 0.91 8.04 21.31
N MET A 109 1.98 8.42 20.66
CA MET A 109 3.18 7.64 20.47
C MET A 109 4.40 8.57 20.58
N PRO A 110 5.52 8.12 21.17
CA PRO A 110 6.75 8.89 21.18
C PRO A 110 7.17 9.24 19.76
N LEU A 111 7.78 10.41 19.60
CA LEU A 111 8.37 10.79 18.30
C LEU A 111 9.45 9.79 17.93
N TRP A 112 9.46 9.39 16.66
CA TRP A 112 10.47 8.50 16.14
C TRP A 112 11.88 9.05 16.40
N GLY A 113 12.72 8.26 17.08
CA GLY A 113 14.06 8.69 17.50
C GLY A 113 14.14 9.28 18.91
N SER A 114 13.03 9.42 19.64
CA SER A 114 13.01 9.85 21.03
C SER A 114 13.07 8.70 22.04
N VAL A 115 13.16 7.45 21.56
CA VAL A 115 13.27 6.27 22.40
C VAL A 115 14.72 6.18 22.88
N PRO A 116 14.99 6.18 24.21
CA PRO A 116 16.35 5.91 24.72
C PRO A 116 16.78 4.50 24.29
N GLU A 117 18.01 4.37 23.82
CA GLU A 117 18.65 3.08 23.54
C GLU A 117 18.70 2.18 24.78
#